data_f19d22789a84b925de4e3cb82ff3693e
#
_entry.id   f19d22789a84b925de4e3cb82ff3693e
#
_cell.length_a   1.000
_cell.length_b   1.000
_cell.length_c   1.000
_cell.angle_alpha   90.00
_cell.angle_beta   90.00
_cell.angle_gamma   90.00
#
_symmetry.space_group_name_H-M   'P 1'
#
loop_
_entity.id
_entity.type
_entity.pdbx_description
1 polymer ?
#
loop_
_entity_poly.entity_id
_entity_poly.type
_entity_poly.pdbx_seq_one_letter_code
_entity_poly.pdbx_strand_id
1 'polypeptide(L)'
;MLKAFKYRIYPTKTQIQLIEKHFGSTRFLYNYFLDYRQKEYAKGQKVNYMTTQAKLTELKSQKEYEWLNECGSQSLQMALRELDNSYQRFFKQLGGYPNFKSKKNNHQSFTAPQNIKIENNKTYLPKFTKDGIKTKFHREIPKDAILKQATISRTNNQYFISILVDDNIPTPKPIKAKNA
;
A
#
# COMPACT_ATOMS: atom_id res chain seq x y z
N MET A 1 9.69 -17.62 5.06
CA MET A 1 10.14 -16.75 3.93
C MET A 1 8.97 -15.97 3.40
N LEU A 2 9.19 -14.69 3.05
CA LEU A 2 8.13 -13.85 2.48
C LEU A 2 7.89 -14.18 1.00
N LYS A 3 6.62 -14.43 0.64
CA LYS A 3 6.17 -14.68 -0.73
C LYS A 3 4.96 -13.82 -1.07
N ALA A 4 4.90 -13.31 -2.30
CA ALA A 4 3.77 -12.55 -2.79
C ALA A 4 2.95 -13.37 -3.79
N PHE A 5 1.64 -13.42 -3.56
CA PHE A 5 0.66 -14.09 -4.41
C PHE A 5 -0.28 -13.05 -5.03
N LYS A 6 -0.22 -12.89 -6.35
CA LYS A 6 -1.08 -11.94 -7.07
C LYS A 6 -2.25 -12.65 -7.71
N TYR A 7 -3.46 -12.16 -7.44
CA TYR A 7 -4.71 -12.72 -7.93
C TYR A 7 -5.56 -11.67 -8.65
N ARG A 8 -6.37 -12.10 -9.60
CA ARG A 8 -7.43 -11.30 -10.18
C ARG A 8 -8.59 -11.18 -9.19
N ILE A 9 -9.13 -9.98 -9.03
CA ILE A 9 -10.33 -9.73 -8.23
C ILE A 9 -11.45 -9.15 -9.10
N TYR A 10 -12.70 -9.42 -8.69
CA TYR A 10 -13.91 -9.00 -9.37
C TYR A 10 -14.78 -8.21 -8.40
N PRO A 11 -14.45 -6.93 -8.15
CA PRO A 11 -15.21 -6.11 -7.23
C PRO A 11 -16.58 -5.72 -7.81
N THR A 12 -17.58 -5.59 -6.96
CA THR A 12 -18.90 -5.01 -7.29
C THR A 12 -18.76 -3.50 -7.56
N LYS A 13 -19.81 -2.87 -8.11
CA LYS A 13 -19.81 -1.41 -8.33
C LYS A 13 -19.51 -0.61 -7.05
N THR A 14 -20.13 -0.99 -5.92
CA THR A 14 -19.87 -0.36 -4.61
C THR A 14 -18.43 -0.56 -4.16
N GLN A 15 -17.89 -1.76 -4.34
CA GLN A 15 -16.49 -2.04 -4.00
C GLN A 15 -15.51 -1.27 -4.89
N ILE A 16 -15.81 -1.09 -6.18
CA ILE A 16 -15.03 -0.25 -7.09
C ILE A 16 -14.99 1.19 -6.57
N GLN A 17 -16.12 1.76 -6.16
CA GLN A 17 -16.15 3.12 -5.60
C GLN A 17 -15.25 3.25 -4.36
N LEU A 18 -15.26 2.27 -3.47
CA LEU A 18 -14.39 2.24 -2.29
C LEU A 18 -12.91 2.11 -2.67
N ILE A 19 -12.58 1.26 -3.64
CA ILE A 19 -11.20 1.11 -4.16
C ILE A 19 -10.71 2.43 -4.74
N GLU A 20 -11.51 3.09 -5.58
CA GLU A 20 -11.15 4.37 -6.20
C GLU A 20 -10.99 5.49 -5.16
N LYS A 21 -11.82 5.52 -4.11
CA LYS A 21 -11.64 6.41 -2.96
C LYS A 21 -10.28 6.17 -2.29
N HIS A 22 -9.92 4.92 -2.02
CA HIS A 22 -8.61 4.59 -1.42
C HIS A 22 -7.44 5.00 -2.33
N PHE A 23 -7.53 4.76 -3.64
CA PHE A 23 -6.51 5.23 -4.60
C PHE A 23 -6.38 6.75 -4.58
N GLY A 24 -7.51 7.47 -4.55
CA GLY A 24 -7.54 8.93 -4.46
C GLY A 24 -6.88 9.44 -3.17
N SER A 25 -7.27 8.89 -2.03
CA SER A 25 -6.80 9.30 -0.70
C SER A 25 -5.31 9.03 -0.51
N THR A 26 -4.83 7.85 -0.88
CA THR A 26 -3.41 7.50 -0.74
C THR A 26 -2.54 8.32 -1.68
N ARG A 27 -2.99 8.58 -2.93
CA ARG A 27 -2.31 9.46 -3.87
C ARG A 27 -2.27 10.90 -3.38
N PHE A 28 -3.39 11.42 -2.86
CA PHE A 28 -3.46 12.76 -2.28
C PHE A 28 -2.44 12.90 -1.15
N LEU A 29 -2.44 11.99 -0.19
CA LEU A 29 -1.52 12.05 0.95
C LEU A 29 -0.06 11.96 0.52
N TYR A 30 0.26 11.04 -0.40
CA TYR A 30 1.62 10.95 -0.93
C TYR A 30 2.08 12.29 -1.52
N ASN A 31 1.24 12.92 -2.35
CA ASN A 31 1.55 14.19 -2.99
C ASN A 31 1.58 15.35 -1.99
N TYR A 32 0.62 15.42 -1.07
CA TYR A 32 0.58 16.44 -0.03
C TYR A 32 1.84 16.43 0.83
N PHE A 33 2.26 15.26 1.28
CA PHE A 33 3.45 15.14 2.11
C PHE A 33 4.76 15.21 1.32
N LEU A 34 4.76 14.92 0.04
CA LEU A 34 5.90 15.20 -0.84
C LEU A 34 6.13 16.71 -0.93
N ASP A 35 5.09 17.50 -1.24
CA ASP A 35 5.15 18.96 -1.27
C ASP A 35 5.54 19.55 0.09
N TYR A 36 4.93 19.06 1.18
CA TYR A 36 5.26 19.48 2.53
C TYR A 36 6.74 19.24 2.85
N ARG A 37 7.28 18.04 2.56
CA ARG A 37 8.70 17.74 2.81
C ARG A 37 9.64 18.62 1.97
N GLN A 38 9.28 18.95 0.74
CA GLN A 38 10.06 19.86 -0.11
C GLN A 38 10.10 21.28 0.48
N LYS A 39 8.95 21.79 0.92
CA LYS A 39 8.83 23.13 1.53
C LYS A 39 9.60 23.23 2.85
N GLU A 40 9.51 22.22 3.70
CA GLU A 40 10.24 22.22 4.97
C GLU A 40 11.76 22.08 4.76
N TYR A 41 12.18 21.27 3.79
CA TYR A 41 13.61 21.16 3.44
C TYR A 41 14.17 22.50 2.94
N ALA A 42 13.43 23.26 2.15
CA ALA A 42 13.83 24.60 1.71
C ALA A 42 14.01 25.60 2.88
N LYS A 43 13.36 25.36 4.03
CA LYS A 43 13.53 26.11 5.29
C LYS A 43 14.64 25.53 6.18
N GLY A 44 15.37 24.52 5.73
CA GLY A 44 16.41 23.85 6.52
C GLY A 44 15.86 22.81 7.52
N GLN A 45 14.57 22.48 7.47
CA GLN A 45 13.94 21.54 8.39
C GLN A 45 13.97 20.11 7.85
N LYS A 46 14.38 19.16 8.70
CA LYS A 46 14.34 17.72 8.37
C LYS A 46 12.98 17.11 8.75
N VAL A 47 12.30 16.54 7.77
CA VAL A 47 11.02 15.85 7.97
C VAL A 47 11.20 14.36 7.69
N ASN A 48 10.85 13.53 8.67
CA ASN A 48 10.86 12.07 8.56
C ASN A 48 9.45 11.46 8.58
N TYR A 49 9.36 10.13 8.57
CA TYR A 49 8.08 9.42 8.63
C TYR A 49 7.27 9.78 9.89
N MET A 50 7.90 9.85 11.06
CA MET A 50 7.20 10.14 12.32
C MET A 50 6.55 11.54 12.30
N THR A 51 7.25 12.53 11.78
CA THR A 51 6.72 13.90 11.61
C THR A 51 5.51 13.90 10.69
N THR A 52 5.57 13.19 9.56
CA THR A 52 4.44 13.13 8.62
C THR A 52 3.25 12.34 9.19
N GLN A 53 3.49 11.30 10.00
CA GLN A 53 2.45 10.54 10.66
C GLN A 53 1.71 11.39 11.72
N ALA A 54 2.42 12.14 12.55
CA ALA A 54 1.81 13.06 13.51
C ALA A 54 0.95 14.11 12.79
N LYS A 55 1.50 14.70 11.72
CA LYS A 55 0.79 15.69 10.91
C LYS A 55 -0.41 15.12 10.15
N LEU A 56 -0.42 13.83 9.78
CA LEU A 56 -1.60 13.17 9.22
C LEU A 56 -2.77 13.16 10.22
N THR A 57 -2.50 12.94 11.50
CA THR A 57 -3.53 12.95 12.54
C THR A 57 -4.15 14.35 12.67
N GLU A 58 -3.32 15.38 12.68
CA GLU A 58 -3.77 16.78 12.69
C GLU A 58 -4.58 17.11 11.41
N LEU A 59 -4.08 16.72 10.23
CA LEU A 59 -4.75 16.95 8.95
C LEU A 59 -6.17 16.35 8.93
N LYS A 60 -6.33 15.13 9.43
CA LYS A 60 -7.63 14.43 9.47
C LYS A 60 -8.64 15.06 10.43
N SER A 61 -8.22 15.86 11.38
CA SER A 61 -9.12 16.60 12.29
C SER A 61 -9.67 17.88 11.66
N GLN A 62 -9.07 18.35 10.57
CA GLN A 62 -9.53 19.53 9.86
C GLN A 62 -10.74 19.20 8.98
N LYS A 63 -11.78 20.05 9.00
CA LYS A 63 -13.03 19.86 8.26
C LYS A 63 -12.81 19.67 6.74
N GLU A 64 -11.84 20.36 6.18
CA GLU A 64 -11.47 20.27 4.77
C GLU A 64 -11.00 18.87 4.36
N TYR A 65 -10.38 18.12 5.28
CA TYR A 65 -9.80 16.79 5.04
C TYR A 65 -10.54 15.65 5.74
N GLU A 66 -11.74 15.91 6.28
CA GLU A 66 -12.55 14.92 7.00
C GLU A 66 -12.84 13.66 6.17
N TRP A 67 -12.95 13.81 4.86
CA TRP A 67 -13.15 12.72 3.90
C TRP A 67 -12.03 11.64 3.94
N LEU A 68 -10.84 11.96 4.44
CA LEU A 68 -9.77 10.97 4.66
C LEU A 68 -10.16 9.91 5.70
N ASN A 69 -11.10 10.21 6.60
CA ASN A 69 -11.57 9.27 7.61
C ASN A 69 -12.44 8.14 7.04
N GLU A 70 -12.92 8.27 5.79
CA GLU A 70 -13.62 7.21 5.07
C GLU A 70 -12.70 6.06 4.67
N CYS A 71 -11.40 6.31 4.59
CA CYS A 71 -10.40 5.30 4.26
C CYS A 71 -9.77 4.67 5.51
N GLY A 72 -9.26 3.45 5.37
CA GLY A 72 -8.54 2.78 6.46
C GLY A 72 -7.30 3.55 6.89
N SER A 73 -7.22 3.96 8.15
CA SER A 73 -6.09 4.75 8.68
C SER A 73 -4.73 4.12 8.40
N GLN A 74 -4.65 2.79 8.47
CA GLN A 74 -3.41 2.06 8.19
C GLN A 74 -3.01 2.12 6.71
N SER A 75 -3.97 2.10 5.78
CA SER A 75 -3.69 2.29 4.34
C SER A 75 -3.18 3.70 4.06
N LEU A 76 -3.69 4.70 4.78
CA LEU A 76 -3.19 6.08 4.70
C LEU A 76 -1.75 6.19 5.22
N GLN A 77 -1.45 5.55 6.36
CA GLN A 77 -0.08 5.48 6.90
C GLN A 77 0.88 4.76 5.95
N MET A 78 0.41 3.73 5.22
CA MET A 78 1.24 3.06 4.21
C MET A 78 1.65 4.00 3.07
N ALA A 79 0.80 4.93 2.65
CA ALA A 79 1.18 5.94 1.66
C ALA A 79 2.33 6.84 2.15
N LEU A 80 2.36 7.19 3.45
CA LEU A 80 3.48 7.92 4.05
C LEU A 80 4.76 7.08 4.13
N ARG A 81 4.65 5.78 4.42
CA ARG A 81 5.80 4.86 4.41
C ARG A 81 6.35 4.69 3.00
N GLU A 82 5.49 4.61 1.98
CA GLU A 82 5.93 4.56 0.58
C GLU A 82 6.73 5.81 0.20
N LEU A 83 6.27 6.99 0.62
CA LEU A 83 6.99 8.24 0.40
C LEU A 83 8.35 8.24 1.11
N ASP A 84 8.39 7.83 2.37
CA ASP A 84 9.63 7.74 3.14
C ASP A 84 10.62 6.76 2.52
N ASN A 85 10.16 5.58 2.10
CA ASN A 85 10.96 4.60 1.37
C ASN A 85 11.51 5.17 0.05
N SER A 86 10.72 5.99 -0.67
CA SER A 86 11.15 6.64 -1.90
C SER A 86 12.33 7.61 -1.62
N TYR A 87 12.25 8.40 -0.55
CA TYR A 87 13.35 9.25 -0.11
C TYR A 87 14.58 8.45 0.33
N GLN A 88 14.38 7.38 1.11
CA GLN A 88 15.49 6.51 1.54
C GLN A 88 16.23 5.89 0.34
N ARG A 89 15.49 5.46 -0.69
CA ARG A 89 16.09 4.94 -1.93
C ARG A 89 16.86 6.01 -2.68
N PHE A 90 16.33 7.23 -2.75
CA PHE A 90 17.02 8.36 -3.35
C PHE A 90 18.34 8.65 -2.65
N PHE A 91 18.33 8.80 -1.32
CA PHE A 91 19.57 9.08 -0.55
C PHE A 91 20.58 7.94 -0.61
N LYS A 92 20.14 6.70 -0.80
CA LYS A 92 21.02 5.54 -1.00
C LYS A 92 21.46 5.37 -2.47
N GLN A 93 21.12 6.29 -3.36
CA GLN A 93 21.37 6.21 -4.81
C GLN A 93 20.77 4.96 -5.49
N LEU A 94 19.72 4.40 -4.91
CA LEU A 94 18.97 3.24 -5.44
C LEU A 94 17.74 3.63 -6.26
N GLY A 95 17.55 4.92 -6.54
CA GLY A 95 16.42 5.44 -7.32
C GLY A 95 16.48 6.95 -7.48
N GLY A 96 15.66 7.49 -8.38
CA GLY A 96 15.52 8.93 -8.57
C GLY A 96 14.79 9.63 -7.43
N TYR A 97 14.75 10.96 -7.50
CA TYR A 97 13.99 11.78 -6.56
C TYR A 97 12.48 11.43 -6.62
N PRO A 98 11.76 11.42 -5.48
CA PRO A 98 10.33 11.14 -5.46
C PRO A 98 9.53 12.10 -6.34
N ASN A 99 8.65 11.56 -7.20
CA ASN A 99 7.79 12.32 -8.09
C ASN A 99 6.35 12.32 -7.64
N PHE A 100 5.58 13.37 -7.99
CA PHE A 100 4.14 13.42 -7.76
C PHE A 100 3.41 12.31 -8.51
N LYS A 101 2.47 11.65 -7.82
CA LYS A 101 1.63 10.59 -8.40
C LYS A 101 0.46 11.22 -9.18
N SER A 102 0.20 10.74 -10.39
CA SER A 102 -0.89 11.23 -11.26
C SER A 102 -2.08 10.26 -11.27
N LYS A 103 -3.31 10.82 -11.33
CA LYS A 103 -4.55 10.05 -11.56
C LYS A 103 -4.56 9.41 -12.96
N LYS A 104 -3.87 10.02 -13.93
CA LYS A 104 -3.78 9.54 -15.32
C LYS A 104 -2.88 8.30 -15.45
N ASN A 105 -2.10 7.97 -14.43
CA ASN A 105 -1.29 6.76 -14.47
C ASN A 105 -2.18 5.52 -14.53
N ASN A 106 -1.93 4.64 -15.49
CA ASN A 106 -2.69 3.40 -15.68
C ASN A 106 -2.57 2.43 -14.50
N HIS A 107 -1.52 2.55 -13.68
CA HIS A 107 -1.33 1.78 -12.47
C HIS A 107 -1.66 2.61 -11.23
N GLN A 108 -2.66 2.19 -10.48
CA GLN A 108 -3.03 2.75 -9.18
C GLN A 108 -3.00 1.63 -8.15
N SER A 109 -2.58 1.92 -6.92
CA SER A 109 -2.56 0.93 -5.85
C SER A 109 -2.70 1.54 -4.45
N PHE A 110 -3.18 0.75 -3.50
CA PHE A 110 -3.07 1.01 -2.07
C PHE A 110 -2.82 -0.29 -1.31
N THR A 111 -2.23 -0.21 -0.13
CA THR A 111 -1.88 -1.35 0.71
C THR A 111 -2.65 -1.35 2.01
N ALA A 112 -3.26 -2.50 2.36
CA ALA A 112 -3.78 -2.83 3.68
C ALA A 112 -2.71 -3.67 4.41
N PRO A 113 -2.07 -3.16 5.48
CA PRO A 113 -0.90 -3.83 6.08
C PRO A 113 -1.24 -4.96 7.05
N GLN A 114 -2.51 -5.17 7.41
CA GLN A 114 -2.91 -6.21 8.37
C GLN A 114 -4.42 -6.49 8.31
N ASN A 115 -4.87 -7.49 9.10
CA ASN A 115 -6.28 -7.89 9.25
C ASN A 115 -6.93 -8.30 7.92
N ILE A 116 -6.18 -9.04 7.11
CA ILE A 116 -6.65 -9.62 5.86
C ILE A 116 -7.21 -11.00 6.16
N LYS A 117 -8.39 -11.30 5.64
CA LYS A 117 -9.02 -12.62 5.74
C LYS A 117 -9.33 -13.15 4.35
N ILE A 118 -9.14 -14.46 4.17
CA ILE A 118 -9.50 -15.18 2.95
C ILE A 118 -10.50 -16.27 3.34
N GLU A 119 -11.65 -16.26 2.73
CA GLU A 119 -12.71 -17.24 2.98
C GLU A 119 -13.63 -17.36 1.76
N ASN A 120 -14.02 -18.58 1.39
CA ASN A 120 -14.99 -18.86 0.33
C ASN A 120 -14.69 -18.14 -1.00
N ASN A 121 -13.44 -18.18 -1.47
CA ASN A 121 -12.97 -17.48 -2.66
C ASN A 121 -13.18 -15.96 -2.64
N LYS A 122 -13.21 -15.38 -1.44
CA LYS A 122 -13.27 -13.93 -1.22
C LYS A 122 -12.13 -13.47 -0.34
N THR A 123 -11.68 -12.24 -0.58
CA THR A 123 -10.72 -11.55 0.28
C THR A 123 -11.40 -10.42 1.00
N TYR A 124 -11.20 -10.35 2.31
CA TYR A 124 -11.74 -9.33 3.21
C TYR A 124 -10.63 -8.40 3.66
N LEU A 125 -10.91 -7.11 3.63
CA LEU A 125 -10.00 -6.05 4.05
C LEU A 125 -10.64 -5.19 5.15
N PRO A 126 -9.83 -4.63 6.07
CA PRO A 126 -10.35 -3.76 7.11
C PRO A 126 -11.01 -2.50 6.52
N LYS A 127 -12.11 -2.08 7.12
CA LYS A 127 -12.93 -0.93 6.66
C LYS A 127 -13.35 -1.01 5.18
N PHE A 128 -13.51 -2.22 4.68
CA PHE A 128 -14.09 -2.50 3.37
C PHE A 128 -15.51 -3.07 3.53
N THR A 129 -16.10 -3.59 2.46
CA THR A 129 -17.44 -4.19 2.55
C THR A 129 -17.44 -5.49 3.35
N LYS A 130 -18.55 -5.81 4.04
CA LYS A 130 -18.72 -7.08 4.77
C LYS A 130 -18.73 -8.30 3.84
N ASP A 131 -19.10 -8.10 2.56
CA ASP A 131 -19.27 -9.20 1.59
C ASP A 131 -17.98 -9.79 1.05
N GLY A 132 -16.83 -9.19 1.37
CA GLY A 132 -15.54 -9.55 0.79
C GLY A 132 -15.49 -9.32 -0.72
N ILE A 133 -14.29 -9.34 -1.29
CA ILE A 133 -14.07 -9.14 -2.73
C ILE A 133 -13.87 -10.51 -3.38
N LYS A 134 -14.67 -10.86 -4.39
CA LYS A 134 -14.51 -12.10 -5.15
C LYS A 134 -13.11 -12.16 -5.76
N THR A 135 -12.36 -13.20 -5.41
CA THR A 135 -10.94 -13.39 -5.77
C THR A 135 -10.78 -14.72 -6.51
N LYS A 136 -10.07 -14.69 -7.64
CA LYS A 136 -9.74 -15.90 -8.41
C LYS A 136 -8.39 -16.45 -7.93
N PHE A 137 -8.44 -17.39 -7.00
CA PHE A 137 -7.25 -18.11 -6.50
C PHE A 137 -6.85 -19.19 -7.51
N HIS A 138 -5.92 -18.89 -8.41
CA HIS A 138 -5.38 -19.83 -9.41
C HIS A 138 -4.16 -20.59 -8.86
N ARG A 139 -3.67 -20.21 -7.71
CA ARG A 139 -2.59 -20.86 -6.97
C ARG A 139 -2.93 -20.79 -5.47
N GLU A 140 -2.76 -21.90 -4.78
CA GLU A 140 -3.05 -21.98 -3.35
C GLU A 140 -2.01 -21.23 -2.52
N ILE A 141 -2.47 -20.54 -1.49
CA ILE A 141 -1.63 -20.03 -0.41
C ILE A 141 -1.44 -21.17 0.58
N PRO A 142 -0.21 -21.46 1.05
CA PRO A 142 0.03 -22.52 2.03
C PRO A 142 -0.86 -22.30 3.28
N LYS A 143 -1.47 -23.38 3.78
CA LYS A 143 -2.45 -23.33 4.89
C LYS A 143 -1.89 -22.70 6.15
N ASP A 144 -0.60 -22.95 6.44
CA ASP A 144 0.09 -22.44 7.64
C ASP A 144 0.77 -21.08 7.42
N ALA A 145 0.57 -20.46 6.24
CA ALA A 145 1.18 -19.17 5.94
C ALA A 145 0.47 -18.03 6.67
N ILE A 146 1.27 -17.14 7.25
CA ILE A 146 0.77 -15.95 7.93
C ILE A 146 0.56 -14.84 6.90
N LEU A 147 -0.68 -14.35 6.77
CA LEU A 147 -1.00 -13.22 5.92
C LEU A 147 -0.44 -11.93 6.54
N LYS A 148 0.47 -11.25 5.83
CA LYS A 148 1.14 -10.04 6.31
C LYS A 148 0.46 -8.77 5.82
N GLN A 149 0.29 -8.61 4.51
CA GLN A 149 -0.35 -7.45 3.90
C GLN A 149 -1.00 -7.80 2.58
N ALA A 150 -1.96 -6.98 2.15
CA ALA A 150 -2.56 -7.05 0.83
C ALA A 150 -2.46 -5.70 0.11
N THR A 151 -2.04 -5.72 -1.15
CA THR A 151 -2.02 -4.55 -2.02
C THR A 151 -3.07 -4.74 -3.10
N ILE A 152 -4.08 -3.86 -3.11
CA ILE A 152 -5.03 -3.77 -4.22
C ILE A 152 -4.44 -2.86 -5.27
N SER A 153 -4.52 -3.28 -6.52
CA SER A 153 -4.07 -2.50 -7.67
C SER A 153 -5.07 -2.54 -8.82
N ARG A 154 -5.06 -1.48 -9.62
CA ARG A 154 -5.75 -1.42 -10.91
C ARG A 154 -4.71 -1.19 -12.00
N THR A 155 -4.79 -1.97 -13.06
CA THR A 155 -3.99 -1.80 -14.27
C THR A 155 -4.91 -2.03 -15.48
N ASN A 156 -5.00 -1.09 -16.40
CA ASN A 156 -5.84 -1.17 -17.60
C ASN A 156 -7.28 -1.61 -17.29
N ASN A 157 -7.93 -0.95 -16.33
CA ASN A 157 -9.29 -1.24 -15.84
C ASN A 157 -9.49 -2.65 -15.27
N GLN A 158 -8.42 -3.34 -14.95
CA GLN A 158 -8.44 -4.64 -14.30
C GLN A 158 -7.94 -4.52 -12.86
N TYR A 159 -8.64 -5.19 -11.94
CA TYR A 159 -8.33 -5.16 -10.52
C TYR A 159 -7.61 -6.43 -10.09
N PHE A 160 -6.59 -6.25 -9.27
CA PHE A 160 -5.76 -7.32 -8.72
C PHE A 160 -5.55 -7.11 -7.22
N ILE A 161 -5.31 -8.20 -6.52
CA ILE A 161 -4.82 -8.20 -5.15
C ILE A 161 -3.51 -8.99 -5.09
N SER A 162 -2.48 -8.39 -4.49
CA SER A 162 -1.22 -9.06 -4.17
C SER A 162 -1.16 -9.26 -2.65
N ILE A 163 -1.15 -10.52 -2.22
CA ILE A 163 -1.12 -10.89 -0.81
C ILE A 163 0.30 -11.34 -0.47
N LEU A 164 0.93 -10.61 0.45
CA LEU A 164 2.22 -10.99 1.02
C LEU A 164 1.98 -11.93 2.18
N VAL A 165 2.62 -13.07 2.15
CA VAL A 165 2.54 -14.07 3.21
C VAL A 165 3.93 -14.45 3.69
N ASP A 166 4.02 -14.90 4.93
CA ASP A 166 5.16 -15.62 5.44
C ASP A 166 4.80 -17.11 5.51
N ASP A 167 5.51 -17.93 4.75
CA ASP A 167 5.28 -19.37 4.69
C ASP A 167 5.98 -20.15 5.80
N ASN A 168 6.61 -19.44 6.76
CA ASN A 168 7.38 -19.99 7.88
C ASN A 168 8.59 -20.87 7.47
N ILE A 169 8.91 -20.92 6.17
CA ILE A 169 10.09 -21.66 5.68
C ILE A 169 11.32 -20.73 5.83
N PRO A 170 12.43 -21.22 6.40
CA PRO A 170 13.66 -20.45 6.48
C PRO A 170 14.14 -19.97 5.11
N THR A 171 14.64 -18.75 5.06
CA THR A 171 15.24 -18.22 3.82
C THR A 171 16.52 -19.02 3.51
N PRO A 172 16.68 -19.57 2.29
CA PRO A 172 17.91 -20.26 1.91
C PRO A 172 19.14 -19.38 2.10
N LYS A 173 20.19 -19.90 2.71
CA LYS A 173 21.45 -19.18 2.80
C LYS A 173 22.07 -19.08 1.40
N PRO A 174 22.69 -17.95 1.03
CA PRO A 174 23.39 -17.84 -0.23
C PRO A 174 24.53 -18.88 -0.28
N ILE A 175 24.56 -19.67 -1.33
CA ILE A 175 25.67 -20.60 -1.60
C ILE A 175 26.85 -19.71 -2.02
N LYS A 176 27.94 -19.69 -1.24
CA LYS A 176 29.19 -19.08 -1.69
C LYS A 176 29.63 -19.84 -2.94
N ALA A 177 29.74 -19.14 -4.07
CA ALA A 177 30.38 -19.71 -5.25
C ALA A 177 31.79 -20.18 -4.83
N LYS A 178 32.09 -21.47 -5.01
CA LYS A 178 33.46 -21.94 -4.94
C LYS A 178 34.19 -21.24 -6.09
N ASN A 179 35.14 -20.38 -5.75
CA ASN A 179 36.06 -19.84 -6.75
C ASN A 179 36.71 -21.04 -7.44
N ALA A 180 36.49 -21.20 -8.73
CA ALA A 180 37.22 -22.12 -9.61
C ALA A 180 38.57 -21.51 -9.92
#